data_bfbf7d3b25ef2e388acbb96220ff599e
#
_entry.id   bfbf7d3b25ef2e388acbb96220ff599e
#
_cell.length_a   1.000
_cell.length_b   1.000
_cell.length_c   1.000
_cell.angle_alpha   90.00
_cell.angle_beta   90.00
_cell.angle_gamma   90.00
#
_symmetry.space_group_name_H-M   'P 1'
#
loop_
_entity.id
_entity.type
_entity.pdbx_description
1 polymer ?
#
loop_
_entity_poly.entity_id
_entity_poly.type
_entity_poly.pdbx_seq_one_letter_code
_entity_poly.pdbx_strand_id
1 'polypeptide(L)'
;MPELDEFSRSVVFQPVSNLSEQQAALLREGLETIYHAVGANIPCAADFAPHQIAALFYHPSMQTLTTSGNKIMRSPLVEQFMNLLREHYITETAVAYYSERLHISETHLSRIVKQETEMTVLQWINSFRIKHAKQLLRYTHVNMSEIAFDLHFTSAEYFRYFFRRETGMSPM
;
A
#
# COMPACT_ATOMS: atom_id res chain seq x y z
N MET A 1 9.82 7.67 14.12
CA MET A 1 8.55 7.00 14.37
C MET A 1 8.43 5.78 13.46
N PRO A 2 9.09 4.66 13.81
CA PRO A 2 9.11 3.45 12.97
C PRO A 2 7.77 2.71 12.90
N GLU A 3 6.94 2.81 13.94
CA GLU A 3 5.67 2.04 14.04
C GLU A 3 4.57 2.50 13.07
N LEU A 4 4.50 3.78 12.74
CA LEU A 4 3.55 4.31 11.76
C LEU A 4 3.88 3.86 10.33
N ASP A 5 5.14 3.60 10.05
CA ASP A 5 5.61 3.14 8.74
C ASP A 5 5.24 1.65 8.52
N GLU A 6 5.32 0.83 9.57
CA GLU A 6 4.94 -0.58 9.54
C GLU A 6 3.41 -0.75 9.40
N PHE A 7 2.64 0.07 10.12
CA PHE A 7 1.19 0.11 10.00
C PHE A 7 0.74 0.59 8.62
N SER A 8 1.34 1.68 8.11
CA SER A 8 1.09 2.20 6.77
C SER A 8 1.38 1.14 5.70
N ARG A 9 2.41 0.32 5.89
CA ARG A 9 2.73 -0.82 5.00
C ARG A 9 1.69 -1.94 5.06
N SER A 10 1.06 -2.19 6.20
CA SER A 10 0.08 -3.26 6.36
C SER A 10 -1.31 -2.91 5.80
N VAL A 11 -1.77 -1.68 6.00
CA VAL A 11 -3.11 -1.21 5.56
C VAL A 11 -3.22 -1.08 4.04
N VAL A 12 -2.09 -0.95 3.37
CA VAL A 12 -1.99 -0.68 1.95
C VAL A 12 -2.47 -1.81 1.05
N PHE A 13 -2.60 -3.01 1.56
CA PHE A 13 -2.82 -4.22 0.77
C PHE A 13 -4.24 -4.81 0.81
N GLN A 14 -5.15 -4.17 1.54
CA GLN A 14 -6.55 -4.56 1.52
C GLN A 14 -7.41 -3.37 1.07
N PRO A 15 -7.70 -3.26 -0.23
CA PRO A 15 -8.47 -2.13 -0.76
C PRO A 15 -9.91 -2.07 -0.24
N VAL A 16 -10.45 -3.18 0.26
CA VAL A 16 -11.78 -3.24 0.87
C VAL A 16 -11.72 -4.16 2.08
N SER A 17 -11.92 -3.60 3.27
CA SER A 17 -12.17 -4.37 4.49
C SER A 17 -13.65 -4.28 4.81
N ASN A 18 -14.31 -5.42 4.98
CA ASN A 18 -15.66 -5.46 5.51
C ASN A 18 -15.59 -5.13 7.00
N LEU A 19 -16.01 -3.93 7.35
CA LEU A 19 -16.12 -3.50 8.74
C LEU A 19 -17.33 -4.16 9.39
N SER A 20 -17.15 -4.65 10.61
CA SER A 20 -18.32 -4.97 11.46
C SER A 20 -19.09 -3.69 11.79
N GLU A 21 -20.34 -3.83 12.18
CA GLU A 21 -21.18 -2.69 12.55
C GLU A 21 -20.57 -1.87 13.70
N GLN A 22 -19.94 -2.55 14.66
CA GLN A 22 -19.21 -1.90 15.76
C GLN A 22 -17.98 -1.12 15.28
N GLN A 23 -17.23 -1.66 14.32
CA GLN A 23 -16.07 -0.99 13.74
C GLN A 23 -16.47 0.22 12.89
N ALA A 24 -17.55 0.09 12.13
CA ALA A 24 -18.11 1.18 11.35
C ALA A 24 -18.62 2.33 12.24
N ALA A 25 -19.27 1.99 13.37
CA ALA A 25 -19.73 2.97 14.37
C ALA A 25 -18.55 3.72 14.99
N LEU A 26 -17.49 3.00 15.42
CA LEU A 26 -16.30 3.57 16.01
C LEU A 26 -15.58 4.53 15.05
N LEU A 27 -15.43 4.13 13.78
CA LEU A 27 -14.83 4.99 12.77
C LEU A 27 -15.66 6.25 12.51
N ARG A 28 -16.99 6.10 12.42
CA ARG A 28 -17.88 7.23 12.21
C ARG A 28 -17.77 8.24 13.35
N GLU A 29 -17.87 7.78 14.59
CA GLU A 29 -17.74 8.64 15.77
C GLU A 29 -16.39 9.37 15.83
N GLY A 30 -15.30 8.65 15.56
CA GLY A 30 -13.96 9.25 15.52
C GLY A 30 -13.80 10.27 14.40
N LEU A 31 -14.33 10.01 13.21
CA LEU A 31 -14.29 10.96 12.09
C LEU A 31 -15.18 12.18 12.34
N GLU A 32 -16.36 12.01 12.93
CA GLU A 32 -17.23 13.12 13.34
C GLU A 32 -16.54 14.00 14.38
N THR A 33 -15.86 13.41 15.36
CA THR A 33 -15.09 14.15 16.35
C THR A 33 -14.00 15.00 15.69
N ILE A 34 -13.26 14.44 14.74
CA ILE A 34 -12.22 15.19 13.99
C ILE A 34 -12.87 16.29 13.15
N TYR A 35 -13.97 15.99 12.46
CA TYR A 35 -14.69 16.95 11.62
C TYR A 35 -15.17 18.16 12.44
N HIS A 36 -15.78 17.92 13.59
CA HIS A 36 -16.22 18.98 14.49
C HIS A 36 -15.07 19.79 15.06
N ALA A 37 -13.97 19.15 15.47
CA ALA A 37 -12.80 19.84 15.99
C ALA A 37 -12.15 20.78 14.95
N VAL A 38 -12.04 20.32 13.71
CA VAL A 38 -11.50 21.10 12.59
C VAL A 38 -12.48 22.20 12.17
N GLY A 39 -13.78 21.88 12.07
CA GLY A 39 -14.81 22.81 11.66
C GLY A 39 -15.07 23.93 12.66
N ALA A 40 -14.91 23.67 13.95
CA ALA A 40 -15.03 24.65 15.02
C ALA A 40 -13.78 25.55 15.19
N ASN A 41 -12.77 25.37 14.34
CA ASN A 41 -11.50 26.11 14.37
C ASN A 41 -10.86 26.13 15.77
N ILE A 42 -10.92 25.00 16.47
CA ILE A 42 -10.37 24.85 17.82
C ILE A 42 -8.84 25.00 17.73
N PRO A 43 -8.22 25.84 18.57
CA PRO A 43 -6.76 25.89 18.68
C PRO A 43 -6.23 24.48 18.94
N CYS A 44 -5.19 24.05 18.19
CA CYS A 44 -4.61 22.71 18.25
C CYS A 44 -5.41 21.59 17.53
N ALA A 45 -6.47 21.88 16.76
CA ALA A 45 -7.18 20.88 15.99
C ALA A 45 -6.25 20.13 15.00
N ALA A 46 -5.26 20.80 14.45
CA ALA A 46 -4.24 20.22 13.58
C ALA A 46 -3.36 19.18 14.30
N ASP A 47 -3.08 19.38 15.58
CA ASP A 47 -2.31 18.44 16.41
C ASP A 47 -3.20 17.31 16.95
N PHE A 48 -4.46 17.59 17.20
CA PHE A 48 -5.44 16.63 17.70
C PHE A 48 -5.83 15.55 16.68
N ALA A 49 -6.05 15.94 15.44
CA ALA A 49 -6.52 15.02 14.39
C ALA A 49 -5.60 13.81 14.15
N PRO A 50 -4.26 13.95 14.05
CA PRO A 50 -3.35 12.81 13.91
C PRO A 50 -3.40 11.85 15.10
N HIS A 51 -3.53 12.38 16.32
CA HIS A 51 -3.60 11.56 17.54
C HIS A 51 -4.93 10.78 17.63
N GLN A 52 -6.03 11.39 17.23
CA GLN A 52 -7.34 10.70 17.14
C GLN A 52 -7.35 9.62 16.07
N ILE A 53 -6.77 9.89 14.90
CA ILE A 53 -6.61 8.89 13.86
C ILE A 53 -5.76 7.71 14.36
N ALA A 54 -4.62 8.00 15.01
CA ALA A 54 -3.79 6.96 15.61
C ALA A 54 -4.56 6.15 16.67
N ALA A 55 -5.29 6.81 17.57
CA ALA A 55 -6.09 6.15 18.60
C ALA A 55 -7.16 5.21 18.00
N LEU A 56 -7.83 5.60 16.91
CA LEU A 56 -8.78 4.76 16.20
C LEU A 56 -8.12 3.48 15.68
N PHE A 57 -6.92 3.60 15.08
CA PHE A 57 -6.21 2.44 14.55
C PHE A 57 -5.63 1.53 15.64
N TYR A 58 -5.23 2.08 16.78
CA TYR A 58 -4.77 1.30 17.93
C TYR A 58 -5.91 0.73 18.78
N HIS A 59 -7.16 1.08 18.50
CA HIS A 59 -8.29 0.51 19.23
C HIS A 59 -8.37 -1.01 19.03
N PRO A 60 -8.54 -1.83 20.09
CA PRO A 60 -8.54 -3.29 19.98
C PRO A 60 -9.53 -3.85 18.95
N SER A 61 -10.71 -3.23 18.81
CA SER A 61 -11.69 -3.60 17.79
C SER A 61 -11.23 -3.36 16.36
N MET A 62 -10.31 -2.41 16.15
CA MET A 62 -9.74 -2.12 14.82
C MET A 62 -8.53 -3.00 14.52
N GLN A 63 -7.82 -3.46 15.54
CA GLN A 63 -6.70 -4.41 15.35
C GLN A 63 -7.18 -5.75 14.79
N THR A 64 -8.43 -6.13 15.02
CA THR A 64 -9.02 -7.32 14.39
C THR A 64 -9.18 -7.17 12.87
N LEU A 65 -9.15 -5.95 12.31
CA LEU A 65 -9.12 -5.74 10.86
C LEU A 65 -7.79 -6.18 10.25
N THR A 66 -6.70 -6.03 10.98
CA THR A 66 -5.37 -6.48 10.53
C THR A 66 -5.22 -8.00 10.66
N THR A 67 -5.97 -8.62 11.58
CA THR A 67 -5.96 -10.07 11.82
C THR A 67 -7.15 -10.80 11.19
N SER A 68 -8.30 -10.14 11.03
CA SER A 68 -9.58 -10.75 10.60
C SER A 68 -10.08 -10.23 9.24
N GLY A 69 -9.37 -9.31 8.61
CA GLY A 69 -9.61 -8.99 7.20
C GLY A 69 -9.43 -10.27 6.44
N ASN A 70 -10.55 -10.81 5.92
CA ASN A 70 -10.68 -12.01 5.14
C ASN A 70 -9.31 -12.60 4.81
N LYS A 71 -8.82 -13.50 5.64
CA LYS A 71 -7.70 -14.35 5.29
C LYS A 71 -8.27 -15.18 4.14
N ILE A 72 -8.32 -14.58 2.94
CA ILE A 72 -8.23 -15.40 1.74
C ILE A 72 -7.03 -16.23 2.12
N MET A 73 -7.25 -17.50 2.42
CA MET A 73 -6.16 -18.41 2.77
C MET A 73 -5.30 -18.48 1.52
N ARG A 74 -4.46 -17.46 1.37
CA ARG A 74 -3.41 -17.44 0.35
C ARG A 74 -2.51 -18.62 0.70
N SER A 75 -2.13 -19.35 -0.29
CA SER A 75 -1.12 -20.38 -0.06
C SER A 75 0.11 -19.74 0.59
N PRO A 76 0.82 -20.47 1.45
CA PRO A 76 2.07 -19.97 2.05
C PRO A 76 3.03 -19.41 1.00
N LEU A 77 2.98 -19.94 -0.21
CA LEU A 77 3.80 -19.50 -1.33
C LEU A 77 3.44 -18.08 -1.80
N VAL A 78 2.14 -17.76 -1.93
CA VAL A 78 1.72 -16.40 -2.31
C VAL A 78 2.02 -15.41 -1.19
N GLU A 79 1.92 -15.82 0.06
CA GLU A 79 2.30 -14.99 1.20
C GLU A 79 3.82 -14.68 1.22
N GLN A 80 4.66 -15.69 0.97
CA GLN A 80 6.11 -15.51 0.82
C GLN A 80 6.45 -14.60 -0.37
N PHE A 81 5.78 -14.78 -1.51
CA PHE A 81 5.93 -13.89 -2.66
C PHE A 81 5.59 -12.44 -2.29
N MET A 82 4.48 -12.21 -1.59
CA MET A 82 4.08 -10.85 -1.18
C MET A 82 5.08 -10.22 -0.20
N ASN A 83 5.70 -11.00 0.67
CA ASN A 83 6.75 -10.51 1.56
C ASN A 83 8.00 -10.11 0.78
N LEU A 84 8.51 -10.97 -0.11
CA LEU A 84 9.63 -10.64 -1.00
C LEU A 84 9.34 -9.42 -1.87
N LEU A 85 8.11 -9.30 -2.37
CA LEU A 85 7.71 -8.15 -3.16
C LEU A 85 7.78 -6.85 -2.37
N ARG A 86 7.33 -6.83 -1.11
CA ARG A 86 7.43 -5.63 -0.25
C ARG A 86 8.87 -5.16 -0.05
N GLU A 87 9.80 -6.08 0.04
CA GLU A 87 11.21 -5.78 0.28
C GLU A 87 11.94 -5.33 -1.00
N HIS A 88 11.55 -5.88 -2.15
CA HIS A 88 12.39 -5.79 -3.36
C HIS A 88 11.73 -5.14 -4.59
N TYR A 89 10.48 -4.68 -4.53
CA TYR A 89 9.73 -4.16 -5.69
C TYR A 89 10.38 -2.96 -6.39
N ILE A 90 11.29 -2.23 -5.73
CA ILE A 90 11.99 -1.09 -6.30
C ILE A 90 13.12 -1.57 -7.20
N THR A 91 13.97 -2.46 -6.67
CA THR A 91 15.18 -2.94 -7.33
C THR A 91 14.92 -4.09 -8.29
N GLU A 92 13.96 -4.96 -7.95
CA GLU A 92 13.71 -6.21 -8.65
C GLU A 92 12.37 -6.19 -9.38
N THR A 93 12.44 -6.12 -10.69
CA THR A 93 11.24 -6.05 -11.55
C THR A 93 11.00 -7.31 -12.38
N ALA A 94 11.95 -8.26 -12.37
CA ALA A 94 11.87 -9.51 -13.09
C ALA A 94 11.16 -10.59 -12.27
N VAL A 95 10.26 -11.35 -12.92
CA VAL A 95 9.57 -12.49 -12.29
C VAL A 95 10.57 -13.56 -11.85
N ALA A 96 11.64 -13.74 -12.64
CA ALA A 96 12.71 -14.70 -12.38
C ALA A 96 13.30 -14.55 -10.97
N TYR A 97 13.58 -13.31 -10.53
CA TYR A 97 14.11 -13.03 -9.21
C TYR A 97 13.26 -13.64 -8.09
N TYR A 98 11.95 -13.43 -8.16
CA TYR A 98 11.02 -13.95 -7.14
C TYR A 98 10.88 -15.46 -7.19
N SER A 99 10.83 -16.03 -8.39
CA SER A 99 10.72 -17.48 -8.56
C SER A 99 11.98 -18.22 -8.05
N GLU A 100 13.17 -17.69 -8.33
CA GLU A 100 14.44 -18.24 -7.82
C GLU A 100 14.51 -18.20 -6.29
N ARG A 101 14.12 -17.07 -5.66
CA ARG A 101 14.09 -16.94 -4.20
C ARG A 101 13.09 -17.86 -3.53
N LEU A 102 12.00 -18.20 -4.23
CA LEU A 102 10.98 -19.13 -3.75
C LEU A 102 11.28 -20.59 -4.16
N HIS A 103 12.39 -20.85 -4.85
CA HIS A 103 12.79 -22.17 -5.32
C HIS A 103 11.73 -22.88 -6.19
N ILE A 104 11.04 -22.12 -7.05
CA ILE A 104 10.03 -22.62 -7.99
C ILE A 104 10.23 -22.05 -9.39
N SER A 105 9.55 -22.60 -10.39
CA SER A 105 9.58 -22.05 -11.75
C SER A 105 8.73 -20.77 -11.86
N GLU A 106 9.11 -19.87 -12.78
CA GLU A 106 8.33 -18.67 -13.08
C GLU A 106 6.90 -18.99 -13.51
N THR A 107 6.71 -20.05 -14.28
CA THR A 107 5.39 -20.51 -14.72
C THR A 107 4.53 -20.92 -13.53
N HIS A 108 5.11 -21.62 -12.56
CA HIS A 108 4.40 -22.05 -11.36
C HIS A 108 4.01 -20.85 -10.49
N LEU A 109 4.94 -19.92 -10.24
CA LEU A 109 4.69 -18.68 -9.49
C LEU A 109 3.57 -17.87 -10.16
N SER A 110 3.70 -17.62 -11.47
CA SER A 110 2.74 -16.82 -12.24
C SER A 110 1.33 -17.42 -12.20
N ARG A 111 1.22 -18.74 -12.31
CA ARG A 111 -0.04 -19.47 -12.27
C ARG A 111 -0.72 -19.33 -10.88
N ILE A 112 0.01 -19.62 -9.81
CA ILE A 112 -0.55 -19.57 -8.44
C ILE A 112 -0.93 -18.15 -8.06
N VAL A 113 -0.04 -17.18 -8.27
CA VAL A 113 -0.31 -15.78 -7.94
C VAL A 113 -1.55 -15.29 -8.68
N LYS A 114 -1.67 -15.59 -10.00
CA LYS A 114 -2.84 -15.17 -10.76
C LYS A 114 -4.12 -15.89 -10.32
N GLN A 115 -4.03 -17.16 -9.99
CA GLN A 115 -5.18 -17.95 -9.55
C GLN A 115 -5.76 -17.47 -8.20
N GLU A 116 -4.88 -17.08 -7.27
CA GLU A 116 -5.30 -16.68 -5.92
C GLU A 116 -5.58 -15.18 -5.78
N THR A 117 -4.99 -14.34 -6.66
CA THR A 117 -5.08 -12.88 -6.52
C THR A 117 -5.73 -12.18 -7.72
N GLU A 118 -6.07 -12.94 -8.77
CA GLU A 118 -6.58 -12.43 -10.07
C GLU A 118 -5.59 -11.52 -10.82
N MET A 119 -4.47 -11.16 -10.21
CA MET A 119 -3.41 -10.32 -10.77
C MET A 119 -2.18 -11.14 -11.15
N THR A 120 -1.51 -10.74 -12.22
CA THR A 120 -0.22 -11.31 -12.57
C THR A 120 0.88 -10.82 -11.65
N VAL A 121 2.01 -11.54 -11.58
CA VAL A 121 3.21 -11.11 -10.82
C VAL A 121 3.67 -9.72 -11.24
N LEU A 122 3.72 -9.45 -12.55
CA LEU A 122 4.11 -8.12 -13.07
C LEU A 122 3.11 -7.02 -12.69
N GLN A 123 1.81 -7.31 -12.69
CA GLN A 123 0.81 -6.35 -12.22
C GLN A 123 1.00 -6.02 -10.74
N TRP A 124 1.35 -7.00 -9.93
CA TRP A 124 1.70 -6.77 -8.53
C TRP A 124 2.93 -5.88 -8.38
N ILE A 125 4.03 -6.20 -9.06
CA ILE A 125 5.26 -5.38 -9.04
C ILE A 125 4.93 -3.94 -9.46
N ASN A 126 4.21 -3.76 -10.57
CA ASN A 126 3.84 -2.44 -11.07
C ASN A 126 2.94 -1.68 -10.09
N SER A 127 2.00 -2.36 -9.45
CA SER A 127 1.09 -1.73 -8.47
C SER A 127 1.84 -1.14 -7.28
N PHE A 128 2.86 -1.84 -6.79
CA PHE A 128 3.71 -1.36 -5.70
C PHE A 128 4.53 -0.14 -6.12
N ARG A 129 5.15 -0.20 -7.31
CA ARG A 129 5.95 0.91 -7.85
C ARG A 129 5.11 2.15 -8.09
N ILE A 130 3.90 2.00 -8.67
CA ILE A 130 2.96 3.11 -8.88
C ILE A 130 2.51 3.72 -7.56
N LYS A 131 2.25 2.89 -6.57
CA LYS A 131 1.85 3.37 -5.26
C LYS A 131 2.95 4.20 -4.61
N HIS A 132 4.17 3.73 -4.62
CA HIS A 132 5.32 4.46 -4.10
C HIS A 132 5.53 5.77 -4.89
N ALA A 133 5.42 5.72 -6.23
CA ALA A 133 5.48 6.92 -7.06
C ALA A 133 4.42 7.96 -6.66
N LYS A 134 3.17 7.52 -6.42
CA LYS A 134 2.09 8.41 -5.95
C LYS A 134 2.38 9.02 -4.59
N GLN A 135 3.02 8.29 -3.68
CA GLN A 135 3.44 8.81 -2.38
C GLN A 135 4.51 9.89 -2.53
N LEU A 136 5.57 9.63 -3.31
CA LEU A 136 6.61 10.61 -3.58
C LEU A 136 6.05 11.89 -4.22
N LEU A 137 5.19 11.75 -5.23
CA LEU A 137 4.53 12.88 -5.90
C LEU A 137 3.62 13.70 -4.96
N ARG A 138 3.01 13.08 -3.96
CA ARG A 138 2.06 13.75 -3.06
C ARG A 138 2.74 14.42 -1.87
N TYR A 139 3.76 13.78 -1.32
CA TYR A 139 4.30 14.16 -0.01
C TYR A 139 5.73 14.73 -0.06
N THR A 140 6.31 14.85 -1.26
CA THR A 140 7.65 15.40 -1.42
C THR A 140 7.67 16.49 -2.50
N HIS A 141 8.69 17.34 -2.44
CA HIS A 141 8.96 18.36 -3.46
C HIS A 141 10.05 17.92 -4.45
N VAL A 142 10.32 16.62 -4.50
CA VAL A 142 11.31 16.03 -5.41
C VAL A 142 10.85 16.14 -6.86
N ASN A 143 11.80 16.38 -7.75
CA ASN A 143 11.51 16.48 -9.18
C ASN A 143 11.33 15.09 -9.83
N MET A 144 10.81 15.09 -11.07
CA MET A 144 10.53 13.84 -11.80
C MET A 144 11.77 12.96 -12.03
N SER A 145 12.94 13.57 -12.18
CA SER A 145 14.19 12.84 -12.41
C SER A 145 14.66 12.15 -11.13
N GLU A 146 14.49 12.79 -9.99
CA GLU A 146 14.77 12.20 -8.67
C GLU A 146 13.83 11.05 -8.38
N ILE A 147 12.52 11.22 -8.61
CA ILE A 147 11.55 10.12 -8.44
C ILE A 147 11.88 8.92 -9.35
N ALA A 148 12.24 9.19 -10.61
CA ALA A 148 12.63 8.15 -11.53
C ALA A 148 13.89 7.41 -11.05
N PHE A 149 14.87 8.15 -10.52
CA PHE A 149 16.09 7.59 -9.96
C PHE A 149 15.80 6.73 -8.71
N ASP A 150 15.03 7.24 -7.76
CA ASP A 150 14.68 6.54 -6.51
C ASP A 150 13.90 5.25 -6.76
N LEU A 151 13.08 5.23 -7.81
CA LEU A 151 12.32 4.05 -8.23
C LEU A 151 13.07 3.19 -9.26
N HIS A 152 14.36 3.41 -9.46
CA HIS A 152 15.22 2.65 -10.38
C HIS A 152 14.67 2.57 -11.81
N PHE A 153 14.13 3.69 -12.32
CA PHE A 153 13.83 3.81 -13.75
C PHE A 153 15.04 4.30 -14.52
N THR A 154 15.17 3.85 -15.75
CA THR A 154 16.29 4.23 -16.64
C THR A 154 16.29 5.71 -17.03
N SER A 155 15.12 6.36 -17.05
CA SER A 155 14.98 7.79 -17.31
C SER A 155 13.65 8.34 -16.78
N ALA A 156 13.58 9.67 -16.62
CA ALA A 156 12.35 10.37 -16.26
C ALA A 156 11.25 10.22 -17.33
N GLU A 157 11.63 10.14 -18.61
CA GLU A 157 10.71 9.94 -19.75
C GLU A 157 10.07 8.56 -19.66
N TYR A 158 10.87 7.52 -19.39
CA TYR A 158 10.36 6.15 -19.23
C TYR A 158 9.46 6.04 -18.00
N PHE A 159 9.81 6.71 -16.89
CA PHE A 159 8.94 6.80 -15.72
C PHE A 159 7.59 7.46 -16.04
N ARG A 160 7.58 8.60 -16.77
CA ARG A 160 6.33 9.27 -17.18
C ARG A 160 5.46 8.37 -18.05
N TYR A 161 6.06 7.68 -19.02
CA TYR A 161 5.35 6.70 -19.87
C TYR A 161 4.75 5.57 -19.02
N PHE A 162 5.54 4.96 -18.15
CA PHE A 162 5.11 3.90 -17.23
C PHE A 162 3.95 4.37 -16.34
N PHE A 163 4.10 5.51 -15.69
CA PHE A 163 3.08 6.06 -14.79
C PHE A 163 1.76 6.31 -15.54
N ARG A 164 1.82 6.93 -16.71
CA ARG A 164 0.64 7.19 -17.54
C ARG A 164 -0.03 5.91 -18.00
N ARG A 165 0.74 4.91 -18.40
CA ARG A 165 0.23 3.59 -18.81
C ARG A 165 -0.53 2.90 -17.67
N GLU A 166 0.03 2.92 -16.46
CA GLU A 166 -0.53 2.22 -15.31
C GLU A 166 -1.69 2.98 -14.62
N THR A 167 -1.72 4.32 -14.73
CA THR A 167 -2.70 5.15 -14.01
C THR A 167 -3.71 5.85 -14.91
N GLY A 168 -3.46 5.90 -16.21
CA GLY A 168 -4.24 6.70 -17.17
C GLY A 168 -3.94 8.21 -17.10
N MET A 169 -3.15 8.67 -16.14
CA MET A 169 -2.85 10.09 -15.89
C MET A 169 -1.37 10.37 -16.00
N SER A 170 -1.02 11.59 -16.42
CA SER A 170 0.37 12.05 -16.38
C SER A 170 0.77 12.39 -14.93
N PRO A 171 1.97 12.02 -14.47
CA PRO A 171 2.51 12.58 -13.24
C PRO A 171 2.70 14.09 -13.48
N MET A 172 2.20 14.88 -12.56
CA MET A 172 2.36 16.35 -12.66
C MET A 172 3.77 16.79 -12.40
#